data_26b2c34aae2773ddedf3b1c71e75d143
#
_entry.id   26b2c34aae2773ddedf3b1c71e75d143
#
_cell.length_a   1.000
_cell.length_b   1.000
_cell.length_c   1.000
_cell.angle_alpha   90.00
_cell.angle_beta   90.00
_cell.angle_gamma   90.00
#
_symmetry.space_group_name_H-M   'P 1'
#
loop_
_entity.id
_entity.type
_entity.pdbx_description
1 polymer ?
#
loop_
_entity_poly.entity_id
_entity_poly.type
_entity_poly.pdbx_seq_one_letter_code
_entity_poly.pdbx_strand_id
1 'polypeptide(L)'
;MIDQWDGSCYRRTLVIRERPLEVSVRQLPGPASPVLGVELRGSSATLADEDVAEARRVLELTLGLGVDLGGFYRLADGDERLRNLARRFSGMRPPCFPTVFEAVVNAIACQQLSLAVGIHLLNRLAEHHAPTRSGGGWPPAFPTPERLAETDPQDLRELGFSRAKSHAVILLARQVATGEVDLEALRDEPDDRALATLVALSGVGRWSAEYTLLRGLGRHHVLPGDDVGAQNNLRRLFGLDQGAGYDAVADLAQAWWPYGGLVYFHLLLDALATAGDVIIAAFAAAESPSVASEVAGGVRRTAS
;
A
#
# COMPACT_ATOMS: atom_id res chain seq x y z
N MET A 1 3.17 -15.06 -4.80
CA MET A 1 2.54 -13.83 -4.24
C MET A 1 3.58 -12.72 -4.21
N ILE A 2 3.18 -11.47 -4.51
CA ILE A 2 4.07 -10.30 -4.53
C ILE A 2 4.64 -10.02 -3.13
N ASP A 3 3.78 -10.05 -2.12
CA ASP A 3 4.13 -9.87 -0.72
C ASP A 3 4.01 -11.20 0.02
N GLN A 4 5.02 -11.54 0.80
CA GLN A 4 5.04 -12.77 1.60
C GLN A 4 5.29 -12.46 3.07
N TRP A 5 4.53 -13.10 3.94
CA TRP A 5 4.69 -13.06 5.38
C TRP A 5 4.67 -14.48 5.94
N ASP A 6 5.71 -14.87 6.67
CA ASP A 6 5.84 -16.21 7.24
C ASP A 6 5.55 -16.27 8.76
N GLY A 7 4.98 -15.21 9.31
CA GLY A 7 4.73 -15.06 10.75
C GLY A 7 5.83 -14.28 11.48
N SER A 8 6.99 -14.09 10.87
CA SER A 8 8.15 -13.41 11.47
C SER A 8 8.91 -12.51 10.52
N CYS A 9 8.81 -12.77 9.22
CA CYS A 9 9.57 -12.09 8.19
C CYS A 9 8.67 -11.68 7.03
N TYR A 10 8.67 -10.41 6.69
CA TYR A 10 8.10 -9.89 5.45
C TYR A 10 9.13 -9.99 4.34
N ARG A 11 8.71 -10.49 3.17
CA ARG A 11 9.55 -10.60 1.98
C ARG A 11 8.87 -10.00 0.77
N ARG A 12 9.64 -9.28 -0.01
CA ARG A 12 9.22 -8.71 -1.28
C ARG A 12 10.41 -8.55 -2.22
N THR A 13 10.18 -8.62 -3.53
CA THR A 13 11.16 -8.19 -4.52
C THR A 13 10.77 -6.82 -5.03
N LEU A 14 11.63 -5.82 -4.82
CA LEU A 14 11.53 -4.48 -5.37
C LEU A 14 12.27 -4.40 -6.70
N VAL A 15 11.91 -3.44 -7.55
CA VAL A 15 12.73 -3.04 -8.69
C VAL A 15 13.32 -1.67 -8.36
N ILE A 16 14.62 -1.62 -8.19
CA ILE A 16 15.38 -0.41 -7.87
C ILE A 16 16.33 -0.13 -9.02
N ARG A 17 16.17 1.02 -9.68
CA ARG A 17 16.99 1.39 -10.85
C ARG A 17 17.05 0.25 -11.88
N GLU A 18 15.89 -0.25 -12.28
CA GLU A 18 15.70 -1.35 -13.25
C GLU A 18 16.27 -2.71 -12.82
N ARG A 19 16.76 -2.83 -11.59
CA ARG A 19 17.31 -4.08 -11.07
C ARG A 19 16.44 -4.68 -9.96
N PRO A 20 16.20 -5.99 -9.98
CA PRO A 20 15.49 -6.65 -8.90
C PRO A 20 16.34 -6.67 -7.64
N LEU A 21 15.72 -6.32 -6.53
CA LEU A 21 16.30 -6.32 -5.20
C LEU A 21 15.38 -7.10 -4.27
N GLU A 22 15.85 -8.23 -3.77
CA GLU A 22 15.14 -9.05 -2.80
C GLU A 22 15.28 -8.42 -1.41
N VAL A 23 14.14 -8.21 -0.76
CA VAL A 23 14.06 -7.53 0.53
C VAL A 23 13.43 -8.44 1.56
N SER A 24 14.08 -8.62 2.71
CA SER A 24 13.45 -9.21 3.89
C SER A 24 13.47 -8.24 5.07
N VAL A 25 12.35 -8.15 5.77
CA VAL A 25 12.18 -7.26 6.91
C VAL A 25 11.68 -8.06 8.11
N ARG A 26 12.36 -7.90 9.25
CA ARG A 26 11.98 -8.52 10.53
C ARG A 26 11.98 -7.50 11.64
N GLN A 27 11.04 -7.63 12.54
CA GLN A 27 11.13 -6.90 13.80
C GLN A 27 12.16 -7.56 14.70
N LEU A 28 13.15 -6.80 15.11
CA LEU A 28 14.19 -7.27 16.03
C LEU A 28 13.67 -7.22 17.47
N PRO A 29 14.03 -8.21 18.30
CA PRO A 29 13.76 -8.15 19.74
C PRO A 29 14.44 -6.91 20.36
N GLY A 30 13.71 -6.14 21.13
CA GLY A 30 14.27 -4.98 21.80
C GLY A 30 13.31 -4.39 22.82
N PRO A 31 13.81 -3.61 23.81
CA PRO A 31 12.98 -2.97 24.81
C PRO A 31 12.16 -1.87 24.15
N ALA A 32 11.18 -1.36 24.59
CA ALA A 32 10.37 -0.15 24.36
C ALA A 32 10.27 0.45 22.94
N SER A 33 11.26 0.31 22.04
CA SER A 33 11.22 0.84 20.67
C SER A 33 11.41 -0.27 19.64
N PRO A 34 10.43 -0.56 18.77
CA PRO A 34 10.57 -1.58 17.76
C PRO A 34 11.62 -1.17 16.71
N VAL A 35 12.60 -2.02 16.49
CA VAL A 35 13.64 -1.85 15.46
C VAL A 35 13.37 -2.88 14.37
N LEU A 36 13.40 -2.44 13.11
CA LEU A 36 13.31 -3.33 11.95
C LEU A 36 14.71 -3.65 11.42
N GLY A 37 15.02 -4.94 11.36
CA GLY A 37 16.18 -5.46 10.65
C GLY A 37 15.81 -5.68 9.18
N VAL A 38 16.60 -5.12 8.25
CA VAL A 38 16.40 -5.25 6.81
C VAL A 38 17.60 -5.94 6.19
N GLU A 39 17.36 -7.01 5.43
CA GLU A 39 18.35 -7.64 4.58
C GLU A 39 18.00 -7.36 3.12
N LEU A 40 18.98 -6.95 2.34
CA LEU A 40 18.88 -6.68 0.92
C LEU A 40 19.78 -7.63 0.14
N ARG A 41 19.24 -8.28 -0.90
CA ARG A 41 19.99 -9.16 -1.80
C ARG A 41 19.76 -8.74 -3.24
N GLY A 42 20.82 -8.37 -3.93
CA GLY A 42 20.82 -8.07 -5.36
C GLY A 42 21.57 -9.11 -6.17
N SER A 43 21.56 -8.94 -7.48
CA SER A 43 22.33 -9.78 -8.42
C SER A 43 23.86 -9.57 -8.31
N SER A 44 24.30 -8.48 -7.69
CA SER A 44 25.72 -8.16 -7.44
C SER A 44 26.10 -8.50 -6.00
N ALA A 45 27.33 -8.96 -5.81
CA ALA A 45 27.90 -9.26 -4.49
C ALA A 45 27.97 -8.03 -3.59
N THR A 46 28.00 -6.82 -4.16
CA THR A 46 28.01 -5.55 -3.41
C THR A 46 26.95 -4.64 -3.99
N LEU A 47 26.03 -4.18 -3.13
CA LEU A 47 25.04 -3.17 -3.49
C LEU A 47 25.69 -1.77 -3.40
N ALA A 48 25.36 -0.91 -4.35
CA ALA A 48 25.76 0.50 -4.27
C ALA A 48 25.03 1.20 -3.11
N ASP A 49 25.68 2.18 -2.49
CA ASP A 49 25.07 2.94 -1.39
C ASP A 49 23.79 3.63 -1.80
N GLU A 50 23.69 4.05 -3.05
CA GLU A 50 22.51 4.67 -3.63
C GLU A 50 21.33 3.69 -3.78
N ASP A 51 21.59 2.42 -4.12
CA ASP A 51 20.54 1.38 -4.18
C ASP A 51 20.00 1.08 -2.77
N VAL A 52 20.89 1.07 -1.78
CA VAL A 52 20.51 0.87 -0.37
C VAL A 52 19.68 2.06 0.13
N ALA A 53 20.09 3.29 -0.19
CA ALA A 53 19.36 4.50 0.22
C ALA A 53 17.95 4.54 -0.42
N GLU A 54 17.85 4.22 -1.69
CA GLU A 54 16.56 4.18 -2.39
C GLU A 54 15.66 3.06 -1.85
N ALA A 55 16.20 1.85 -1.65
CA ALA A 55 15.45 0.75 -1.03
C ALA A 55 14.93 1.12 0.36
N ARG A 56 15.74 1.82 1.16
CA ARG A 56 15.33 2.33 2.47
C ARG A 56 14.15 3.30 2.34
N ARG A 57 14.26 4.29 1.46
CA ARG A 57 13.18 5.27 1.22
C ARG A 57 11.87 4.59 0.81
N VAL A 58 11.96 3.62 -0.11
CA VAL A 58 10.79 2.84 -0.57
C VAL A 58 10.18 2.04 0.59
N LEU A 59 11.00 1.39 1.42
CA LEU A 59 10.52 0.61 2.56
C LEU A 59 9.90 1.48 3.65
N GLU A 60 10.49 2.64 3.96
CA GLU A 60 9.94 3.60 4.93
C GLU A 60 8.53 4.04 4.50
N LEU A 61 8.33 4.32 3.21
CA LEU A 61 7.03 4.63 2.63
C LEU A 61 6.08 3.41 2.69
N THR A 62 6.54 2.27 2.17
CA THR A 62 5.71 1.05 2.05
C THR A 62 5.21 0.56 3.41
N LEU A 63 6.02 0.68 4.45
CA LEU A 63 5.70 0.26 5.81
C LEU A 63 5.10 1.39 6.67
N GLY A 64 4.91 2.59 6.11
CA GLY A 64 4.31 3.74 6.81
C GLY A 64 5.12 4.21 8.01
N LEU A 65 6.48 4.08 7.99
CA LEU A 65 7.31 4.33 9.16
C LEU A 65 7.34 5.81 9.57
N GLY A 66 7.13 6.72 8.63
CA GLY A 66 7.09 8.16 8.89
C GLY A 66 5.78 8.69 9.48
N VAL A 67 4.77 7.84 9.70
CA VAL A 67 3.44 8.29 10.16
C VAL A 67 3.42 8.54 11.66
N ASP A 68 2.93 9.72 12.08
CA ASP A 68 2.71 10.05 13.49
C ASP A 68 1.50 9.32 14.07
N LEU A 69 1.73 8.14 14.62
CA LEU A 69 0.68 7.40 15.33
C LEU A 69 0.24 8.07 16.63
N GLY A 70 1.13 8.85 17.28
CA GLY A 70 0.78 9.57 18.50
C GLY A 70 -0.32 10.61 18.26
N GLY A 71 -0.23 11.34 17.14
CA GLY A 71 -1.28 12.26 16.72
C GLY A 71 -2.60 11.56 16.43
N PHE A 72 -2.55 10.43 15.74
CA PHE A 72 -3.72 9.60 15.48
C PHE A 72 -4.38 9.09 16.78
N TYR A 73 -3.61 8.62 17.75
CA TYR A 73 -4.16 8.13 19.03
C TYR A 73 -4.81 9.25 19.83
N ARG A 74 -4.21 10.46 19.85
CA ARG A 74 -4.85 11.64 20.48
C ARG A 74 -6.19 11.98 19.82
N LEU A 75 -6.27 11.93 18.50
CA LEU A 75 -7.54 12.09 17.77
C LEU A 75 -8.55 11.00 18.17
N ALA A 76 -8.11 9.75 18.17
CA ALA A 76 -8.96 8.60 18.49
C ALA A 76 -9.52 8.63 19.91
N ASP A 77 -8.81 9.22 20.86
CA ASP A 77 -9.28 9.38 22.23
C ASP A 77 -10.53 10.29 22.34
N GLY A 78 -10.81 11.09 21.33
CA GLY A 78 -12.02 11.94 21.25
C GLY A 78 -13.32 11.19 20.92
N ASP A 79 -13.26 9.99 20.37
CA ASP A 79 -14.43 9.17 20.01
C ASP A 79 -14.22 7.72 20.52
N GLU A 80 -15.17 7.20 21.30
CA GLU A 80 -15.08 5.88 21.91
C GLU A 80 -14.93 4.76 20.85
N ARG A 81 -15.62 4.88 19.72
CA ARG A 81 -15.60 3.89 18.63
C ARG A 81 -14.22 3.86 17.97
N LEU A 82 -13.69 5.04 17.68
CA LEU A 82 -12.37 5.18 17.07
C LEU A 82 -11.25 4.75 18.03
N ARG A 83 -11.39 5.08 19.33
CA ARG A 83 -10.49 4.62 20.39
C ARG A 83 -10.44 3.10 20.47
N ASN A 84 -11.60 2.44 20.40
CA ASN A 84 -11.66 0.98 20.43
C ASN A 84 -10.99 0.34 19.22
N LEU A 85 -11.19 0.90 18.02
CA LEU A 85 -10.49 0.48 16.79
C LEU A 85 -8.98 0.68 16.93
N ALA A 86 -8.53 1.86 17.35
CA ALA A 86 -7.12 2.19 17.51
C ALA A 86 -6.41 1.30 18.53
N ARG A 87 -7.09 0.94 19.63
CA ARG A 87 -6.56 -0.01 20.63
C ARG A 87 -6.48 -1.42 20.08
N ARG A 88 -7.54 -1.87 19.37
CA ARG A 88 -7.58 -3.21 18.78
C ARG A 88 -6.45 -3.45 17.78
N PHE A 89 -6.10 -2.45 17.01
CA PHE A 89 -5.06 -2.50 15.99
C PHE A 89 -3.86 -1.61 16.32
N SER A 90 -3.50 -1.57 17.60
CA SER A 90 -2.40 -0.74 18.08
C SER A 90 -1.11 -1.04 17.32
N GLY A 91 -0.41 0.03 16.89
CA GLY A 91 0.81 -0.08 16.08
C GLY A 91 0.57 -0.22 14.58
N MET A 92 -0.69 -0.33 14.11
CA MET A 92 -0.97 -0.38 12.68
C MET A 92 -0.48 0.88 11.99
N ARG A 93 0.26 0.69 10.92
CA ARG A 93 0.77 1.74 10.04
C ARG A 93 0.15 1.61 8.66
N PRO A 94 -0.25 2.72 8.02
CA PRO A 94 -0.89 2.67 6.73
C PRO A 94 0.13 2.23 5.66
N PRO A 95 -0.07 1.06 5.01
CA PRO A 95 0.86 0.58 4.01
C PRO A 95 0.67 1.32 2.69
N CYS A 96 1.78 1.65 2.01
CA CYS A 96 1.79 2.19 0.65
C CYS A 96 2.39 1.19 -0.34
N PHE A 97 2.13 1.41 -1.63
CA PHE A 97 2.83 0.69 -2.69
C PHE A 97 4.21 1.30 -2.96
N PRO A 98 5.19 0.51 -3.38
CA PRO A 98 6.53 0.98 -3.70
C PRO A 98 6.57 2.08 -4.76
N THR A 99 5.69 1.97 -5.77
CA THR A 99 5.58 2.95 -6.86
C THR A 99 4.13 3.41 -7.04
N VAL A 100 3.95 4.61 -7.58
CA VAL A 100 2.61 5.12 -7.91
C VAL A 100 2.01 4.30 -9.06
N PHE A 101 2.83 3.83 -10.00
CA PHE A 101 2.39 2.94 -11.06
C PHE A 101 1.73 1.66 -10.51
N GLU A 102 2.38 1.00 -9.56
CA GLU A 102 1.80 -0.19 -8.90
C GLU A 102 0.49 0.14 -8.20
N ALA A 103 0.39 1.30 -7.53
CA ALA A 103 -0.84 1.74 -6.87
C ALA A 103 -2.00 1.91 -7.85
N VAL A 104 -1.77 2.55 -9.02
CA VAL A 104 -2.80 2.73 -10.05
C VAL A 104 -3.22 1.41 -10.66
N VAL A 105 -2.26 0.53 -11.01
CA VAL A 105 -2.57 -0.81 -11.55
C VAL A 105 -3.36 -1.63 -10.53
N ASN A 106 -2.99 -1.56 -9.25
CA ASN A 106 -3.73 -2.20 -8.16
C ASN A 106 -5.17 -1.67 -8.08
N ALA A 107 -5.33 -0.34 -8.10
CA ALA A 107 -6.65 0.28 -8.08
C ALA A 107 -7.52 -0.18 -9.26
N ILE A 108 -6.99 -0.17 -10.49
CA ILE A 108 -7.72 -0.65 -11.69
C ILE A 108 -8.09 -2.13 -11.54
N ALA A 109 -7.14 -2.97 -11.12
CA ALA A 109 -7.36 -4.41 -10.96
C ALA A 109 -8.48 -4.71 -9.95
N CYS A 110 -8.50 -4.00 -8.82
CA CYS A 110 -9.41 -4.25 -7.70
C CYS A 110 -10.83 -3.65 -7.88
N GLN A 111 -11.07 -2.80 -8.90
CA GLN A 111 -12.40 -2.23 -9.14
C GLN A 111 -13.48 -3.32 -9.21
N GLN A 112 -14.59 -3.14 -8.47
CA GLN A 112 -15.74 -4.03 -8.49
C GLN A 112 -15.43 -5.51 -8.19
N LEU A 113 -14.38 -5.77 -7.44
CA LEU A 113 -13.97 -7.11 -7.02
C LEU A 113 -13.85 -7.16 -5.49
N SER A 114 -13.94 -8.37 -4.93
CA SER A 114 -13.52 -8.57 -3.54
C SER A 114 -12.00 -8.42 -3.42
N LEU A 115 -11.52 -8.05 -2.24
CA LEU A 115 -10.09 -7.90 -1.97
C LEU A 115 -9.30 -9.16 -2.34
N ALA A 116 -9.80 -10.35 -1.98
CA ALA A 116 -9.15 -11.63 -2.28
C ALA A 116 -8.99 -11.87 -3.79
N VAL A 117 -10.04 -11.59 -4.59
CA VAL A 117 -10.00 -11.73 -6.06
C VAL A 117 -9.02 -10.73 -6.67
N GLY A 118 -9.01 -9.47 -6.20
CA GLY A 118 -8.07 -8.46 -6.66
C GLY A 118 -6.61 -8.84 -6.39
N ILE A 119 -6.31 -9.29 -5.17
CA ILE A 119 -4.97 -9.79 -4.79
C ILE A 119 -4.55 -10.97 -5.66
N HIS A 120 -5.44 -11.94 -5.88
CA HIS A 120 -5.14 -13.09 -6.73
C HIS A 120 -4.79 -12.67 -8.17
N LEU A 121 -5.55 -11.74 -8.73
CA LEU A 121 -5.33 -11.21 -10.08
C LEU A 121 -3.95 -10.54 -10.20
N LEU A 122 -3.57 -9.72 -9.22
CA LEU A 122 -2.27 -9.02 -9.19
C LEU A 122 -1.10 -9.99 -9.00
N ASN A 123 -1.27 -11.04 -8.19
CA ASN A 123 -0.25 -12.06 -8.03
C ASN A 123 -0.01 -12.81 -9.35
N ARG A 124 -1.07 -13.18 -10.08
CA ARG A 124 -0.94 -13.78 -11.42
C ARG A 124 -0.24 -12.82 -12.39
N LEU A 125 -0.57 -11.53 -12.37
CA LEU A 125 0.09 -10.52 -13.18
C LEU A 125 1.61 -10.52 -12.90
N ALA A 126 2.02 -10.48 -11.65
CA ALA A 126 3.42 -10.49 -11.27
C ALA A 126 4.12 -11.82 -11.62
N GLU A 127 3.47 -12.96 -11.41
CA GLU A 127 4.03 -14.30 -11.74
C GLU A 127 4.32 -14.46 -13.24
N HIS A 128 3.50 -13.83 -14.11
CA HIS A 128 3.63 -13.94 -15.56
C HIS A 128 4.50 -12.84 -16.20
N HIS A 129 4.53 -11.64 -15.60
CA HIS A 129 5.16 -10.47 -16.21
C HIS A 129 6.26 -9.84 -15.35
N ALA A 130 6.72 -10.48 -14.27
CA ALA A 130 7.87 -9.99 -13.52
C ALA A 130 9.07 -9.75 -14.45
N PRO A 131 9.85 -8.66 -14.24
CA PRO A 131 10.98 -8.32 -15.09
C PRO A 131 12.07 -9.38 -15.05
N THR A 132 12.16 -10.12 -13.95
CA THR A 132 13.06 -11.28 -13.78
C THR A 132 12.38 -12.34 -12.93
N ARG A 133 12.66 -13.61 -13.23
CA ARG A 133 12.25 -14.71 -12.35
C ARG A 133 13.20 -14.74 -11.14
N SER A 134 12.67 -14.47 -9.96
CA SER A 134 13.40 -14.65 -8.73
C SER A 134 13.74 -16.13 -8.55
N GLY A 135 15.01 -16.45 -8.31
CA GLY A 135 15.45 -17.79 -7.92
C GLY A 135 15.19 -18.04 -6.43
N GLY A 136 15.18 -19.31 -6.00
CA GLY A 136 15.29 -19.63 -4.58
C GLY A 136 14.05 -19.34 -3.70
N GLY A 137 12.83 -19.25 -4.28
CA GLY A 137 11.60 -19.12 -3.49
C GLY A 137 11.23 -17.69 -3.09
N TRP A 138 11.86 -16.68 -3.68
CA TRP A 138 11.52 -15.28 -3.49
C TRP A 138 10.26 -14.90 -4.28
N PRO A 139 9.47 -13.94 -3.76
CA PRO A 139 8.30 -13.44 -4.46
C PRO A 139 8.69 -12.77 -5.78
N PRO A 140 7.84 -12.86 -6.83
CA PRO A 140 8.07 -12.13 -8.06
C PRO A 140 8.00 -10.63 -7.80
N ALA A 141 8.86 -9.85 -8.48
CA ALA A 141 8.72 -8.41 -8.49
C ALA A 141 7.42 -8.00 -9.21
N PHE A 142 6.86 -6.86 -8.84
CA PHE A 142 5.76 -6.26 -9.61
C PHE A 142 6.29 -5.85 -11.00
N PRO A 143 5.53 -6.07 -12.09
CA PRO A 143 5.95 -5.70 -13.43
C PRO A 143 6.21 -4.20 -13.57
N THR A 144 7.29 -3.84 -14.26
CA THR A 144 7.57 -2.44 -14.57
C THR A 144 6.67 -1.92 -15.70
N PRO A 145 6.53 -0.58 -15.84
CA PRO A 145 5.80 0.01 -16.97
C PRO A 145 6.31 -0.48 -18.32
N GLU A 146 7.63 -0.54 -18.51
CA GLU A 146 8.27 -0.99 -19.76
C GLU A 146 7.86 -2.42 -20.11
N ARG A 147 7.88 -3.30 -19.11
CA ARG A 147 7.50 -4.71 -19.28
C ARG A 147 6.05 -4.88 -19.69
N LEU A 148 5.14 -4.13 -19.05
CA LEU A 148 3.71 -4.19 -19.39
C LEU A 148 3.39 -3.46 -20.69
N ALA A 149 4.14 -2.43 -21.09
CA ALA A 149 3.95 -1.70 -22.35
C ALA A 149 4.11 -2.61 -23.58
N GLU A 150 4.97 -3.63 -23.47
CA GLU A 150 5.23 -4.63 -24.54
C GLU A 150 4.21 -5.78 -24.54
N THR A 151 3.35 -5.86 -23.53
CA THR A 151 2.39 -6.97 -23.35
C THR A 151 1.12 -6.73 -24.19
N ASP A 152 0.59 -7.79 -24.79
CA ASP A 152 -0.73 -7.73 -25.43
C ASP A 152 -1.83 -7.65 -24.35
N PRO A 153 -2.83 -6.76 -24.50
CA PRO A 153 -3.99 -6.77 -23.60
C PRO A 153 -4.69 -8.13 -23.50
N GLN A 154 -4.58 -8.99 -24.50
CA GLN A 154 -5.14 -10.33 -24.47
C GLN A 154 -4.45 -11.22 -23.42
N ASP A 155 -3.13 -11.07 -23.22
CA ASP A 155 -2.41 -11.83 -22.19
C ASP A 155 -2.97 -11.52 -20.79
N LEU A 156 -3.27 -10.24 -20.50
CA LEU A 156 -3.91 -9.86 -19.23
C LEU A 156 -5.32 -10.43 -19.10
N ARG A 157 -6.06 -10.56 -20.20
CA ARG A 157 -7.38 -11.18 -20.18
C ARG A 157 -7.32 -12.68 -19.81
N GLU A 158 -6.31 -13.38 -20.28
CA GLU A 158 -6.04 -14.78 -19.91
C GLU A 158 -5.69 -14.94 -18.44
N LEU A 159 -5.14 -13.89 -17.83
CA LEU A 159 -4.94 -13.81 -16.39
C LEU A 159 -6.22 -13.51 -15.60
N GLY A 160 -7.33 -13.14 -16.26
CA GLY A 160 -8.63 -12.88 -15.65
C GLY A 160 -9.01 -11.39 -15.57
N PHE A 161 -8.23 -10.48 -16.15
CA PHE A 161 -8.64 -9.07 -16.28
C PHE A 161 -9.82 -8.92 -17.24
N SER A 162 -10.74 -8.01 -16.95
CA SER A 162 -11.76 -7.64 -17.93
C SER A 162 -11.12 -6.92 -19.13
N ARG A 163 -11.80 -6.89 -20.28
CA ARG A 163 -11.31 -6.20 -21.48
C ARG A 163 -10.96 -4.73 -21.19
N ALA A 164 -11.82 -4.01 -20.46
CA ALA A 164 -11.60 -2.61 -20.11
C ALA A 164 -10.36 -2.44 -19.23
N LYS A 165 -10.21 -3.25 -18.18
CA LYS A 165 -9.06 -3.20 -17.29
C LYS A 165 -7.75 -3.56 -18.01
N SER A 166 -7.74 -4.59 -18.87
CA SER A 166 -6.55 -4.96 -19.64
C SER A 166 -6.07 -3.80 -20.50
N HIS A 167 -6.98 -3.15 -21.23
CA HIS A 167 -6.64 -2.00 -22.07
C HIS A 167 -6.15 -0.81 -21.24
N ALA A 168 -6.81 -0.50 -20.12
CA ALA A 168 -6.41 0.60 -19.25
C ALA A 168 -5.00 0.39 -18.67
N VAL A 169 -4.69 -0.82 -18.18
CA VAL A 169 -3.37 -1.14 -17.62
C VAL A 169 -2.27 -1.04 -18.68
N ILE A 170 -2.50 -1.61 -19.88
CA ILE A 170 -1.49 -1.56 -20.95
C ILE A 170 -1.30 -0.13 -21.49
N LEU A 171 -2.39 0.64 -21.64
CA LEU A 171 -2.30 2.04 -22.06
C LEU A 171 -1.51 2.86 -21.03
N LEU A 172 -1.84 2.73 -19.74
CA LEU A 172 -1.08 3.38 -18.67
C LEU A 172 0.41 3.01 -18.72
N ALA A 173 0.71 1.71 -18.86
CA ALA A 173 2.08 1.24 -18.93
C ALA A 173 2.85 1.88 -20.10
N ARG A 174 2.23 1.99 -21.28
CA ARG A 174 2.82 2.66 -22.45
C ARG A 174 3.06 4.14 -22.21
N GLN A 175 2.09 4.85 -21.64
CA GLN A 175 2.21 6.28 -21.34
C GLN A 175 3.35 6.57 -20.35
N VAL A 176 3.48 5.72 -19.32
CA VAL A 176 4.57 5.86 -18.32
C VAL A 176 5.91 5.48 -18.96
N ALA A 177 6.00 4.37 -19.69
CA ALA A 177 7.24 3.91 -20.31
C ALA A 177 7.78 4.89 -21.37
N THR A 178 6.90 5.62 -22.06
CA THR A 178 7.29 6.66 -23.02
C THR A 178 7.57 8.02 -22.40
N GLY A 179 7.31 8.19 -21.10
CA GLY A 179 7.43 9.48 -20.41
C GLY A 179 6.30 10.47 -20.73
N GLU A 180 5.22 10.03 -21.39
CA GLU A 180 4.01 10.86 -21.60
C GLU A 180 3.34 11.20 -20.26
N VAL A 181 3.41 10.29 -19.30
CA VAL A 181 2.91 10.46 -17.93
C VAL A 181 4.01 10.13 -16.93
N ASP A 182 4.36 11.10 -16.09
CA ASP A 182 5.23 10.89 -14.94
C ASP A 182 4.37 10.78 -13.66
N LEU A 183 4.11 9.55 -13.25
CA LEU A 183 3.31 9.30 -12.04
C LEU A 183 4.05 9.62 -10.75
N GLU A 184 5.37 9.45 -10.71
CA GLU A 184 6.15 9.70 -9.49
C GLU A 184 6.27 11.20 -9.19
N ALA A 185 6.22 12.07 -10.22
CA ALA A 185 6.16 13.52 -10.05
C ALA A 185 4.91 13.99 -9.28
N LEU A 186 3.83 13.19 -9.25
CA LEU A 186 2.63 13.52 -8.47
C LEU A 186 2.88 13.58 -6.97
N ARG A 187 4.00 13.05 -6.48
CA ARG A 187 4.37 13.13 -5.06
C ARG A 187 4.59 14.58 -4.60
N ASP A 188 5.06 15.42 -5.49
CA ASP A 188 5.36 16.82 -5.23
C ASP A 188 4.19 17.77 -5.61
N GLU A 189 3.15 17.23 -6.24
CA GLU A 189 1.97 18.00 -6.62
C GLU A 189 0.94 18.15 -5.47
N PRO A 190 0.19 19.27 -5.43
CA PRO A 190 -0.98 19.39 -4.56
C PRO A 190 -2.04 18.32 -4.86
N ASP A 191 -2.83 17.96 -3.86
CA ASP A 191 -3.82 16.86 -3.95
C ASP A 191 -4.83 17.06 -5.07
N ASP A 192 -5.32 18.27 -5.28
CA ASP A 192 -6.28 18.61 -6.33
C ASP A 192 -5.71 18.38 -7.73
N ARG A 193 -4.45 18.72 -7.95
CA ARG A 193 -3.76 18.48 -9.20
C ARG A 193 -3.45 17.01 -9.41
N ALA A 194 -2.93 16.34 -8.37
CA ALA A 194 -2.67 14.92 -8.42
C ALA A 194 -3.96 14.13 -8.72
N LEU A 195 -5.06 14.47 -8.03
CA LEU A 195 -6.39 13.88 -8.28
C LEU A 195 -6.86 14.10 -9.71
N ALA A 196 -6.78 15.34 -10.21
CA ALA A 196 -7.19 15.67 -11.57
C ALA A 196 -6.38 14.90 -12.63
N THR A 197 -5.06 14.80 -12.44
CA THR A 197 -4.18 14.03 -13.32
C THR A 197 -4.54 12.54 -13.31
N LEU A 198 -4.75 11.97 -12.13
CA LEU A 198 -5.12 10.55 -11.99
C LEU A 198 -6.48 10.24 -12.63
N VAL A 199 -7.48 11.10 -12.44
CA VAL A 199 -8.83 10.91 -13.02
C VAL A 199 -8.82 11.05 -14.55
N ALA A 200 -7.87 11.78 -15.13
CA ALA A 200 -7.71 11.89 -16.58
C ALA A 200 -7.17 10.61 -17.22
N LEU A 201 -6.59 9.69 -16.45
CA LEU A 201 -6.09 8.41 -16.94
C LEU A 201 -7.24 7.45 -17.32
N SER A 202 -7.06 6.72 -18.41
CA SER A 202 -8.06 5.75 -18.86
C SER A 202 -8.30 4.66 -17.81
N GLY A 203 -9.56 4.45 -17.45
CA GLY A 203 -9.96 3.44 -16.47
C GLY A 203 -9.77 3.85 -15.00
N VAL A 204 -9.37 5.09 -14.74
CA VAL A 204 -9.22 5.63 -13.39
C VAL A 204 -10.40 6.54 -13.07
N GLY A 205 -11.29 6.08 -12.18
CA GLY A 205 -12.36 6.90 -11.60
C GLY A 205 -11.94 7.54 -10.28
N ARG A 206 -12.85 8.32 -9.66
CA ARG A 206 -12.60 9.01 -8.38
C ARG A 206 -12.06 8.06 -7.31
N TRP A 207 -12.73 6.95 -7.06
CA TRP A 207 -12.27 5.96 -6.08
C TRP A 207 -10.84 5.49 -6.34
N SER A 208 -10.51 5.15 -7.58
CA SER A 208 -9.15 4.69 -7.94
C SER A 208 -8.12 5.79 -7.74
N ALA A 209 -8.46 7.03 -8.05
CA ALA A 209 -7.59 8.18 -7.85
C ALA A 209 -7.35 8.46 -6.36
N GLU A 210 -8.41 8.51 -5.54
CA GLU A 210 -8.28 8.70 -4.08
C GLU A 210 -7.53 7.51 -3.42
N TYR A 211 -7.79 6.29 -3.85
CA TYR A 211 -7.03 5.12 -3.42
C TYR A 211 -5.55 5.26 -3.77
N THR A 212 -5.23 5.81 -4.94
CA THR A 212 -3.85 6.08 -5.37
C THR A 212 -3.22 7.21 -4.56
N LEU A 213 -3.97 8.29 -4.25
CA LEU A 213 -3.49 9.33 -3.33
C LEU A 213 -3.11 8.72 -1.98
N LEU A 214 -3.96 7.87 -1.41
CA LEU A 214 -3.71 7.22 -0.12
C LEU A 214 -2.57 6.20 -0.19
N ARG A 215 -2.64 5.25 -1.14
CA ARG A 215 -1.77 4.06 -1.17
C ARG A 215 -0.52 4.23 -2.05
N GLY A 216 -0.54 5.13 -3.02
CA GLY A 216 0.58 5.41 -3.92
C GLY A 216 1.39 6.62 -3.48
N LEU A 217 0.72 7.70 -3.13
CA LEU A 217 1.37 8.97 -2.75
C LEU A 217 1.53 9.14 -1.23
N GLY A 218 0.93 8.27 -0.41
CA GLY A 218 1.02 8.37 1.05
C GLY A 218 0.23 9.54 1.65
N ARG A 219 -0.85 9.98 0.99
CA ARG A 219 -1.73 11.07 1.46
C ARG A 219 -2.67 10.53 2.54
N HIS A 220 -2.17 10.35 3.76
CA HIS A 220 -2.88 9.67 4.86
C HIS A 220 -4.11 10.43 5.39
N HIS A 221 -4.34 11.66 4.95
CA HIS A 221 -5.57 12.39 5.22
C HIS A 221 -6.72 11.99 4.28
N VAL A 222 -6.43 11.33 3.15
CA VAL A 222 -7.44 10.92 2.18
C VAL A 222 -8.14 9.64 2.66
N LEU A 223 -9.47 9.67 2.69
CA LEU A 223 -10.35 8.53 2.86
C LEU A 223 -11.13 8.36 1.55
N PRO A 224 -10.95 7.24 0.80
CA PRO A 224 -11.68 7.03 -0.45
C PRO A 224 -13.19 6.95 -0.21
N GLY A 225 -13.90 8.06 -0.50
CA GLY A 225 -15.31 8.23 -0.11
C GLY A 225 -16.29 7.33 -0.87
N ASP A 226 -15.93 6.93 -2.08
CA ASP A 226 -16.72 6.00 -2.91
C ASP A 226 -16.40 4.52 -2.63
N ASP A 227 -15.56 4.21 -1.63
CA ASP A 227 -15.28 2.81 -1.25
C ASP A 227 -16.47 2.17 -0.55
N VAL A 228 -17.08 1.19 -1.22
CA VAL A 228 -18.27 0.49 -0.72
C VAL A 228 -18.00 -0.23 0.60
N GLY A 229 -16.82 -0.82 0.75
CA GLY A 229 -16.41 -1.48 1.98
C GLY A 229 -16.28 -0.50 3.14
N ALA A 230 -15.63 0.65 2.89
CA ALA A 230 -15.52 1.72 3.87
C ALA A 230 -16.89 2.28 4.25
N GLN A 231 -17.76 2.58 3.27
CA GLN A 231 -19.13 3.06 3.51
C GLN A 231 -19.92 2.09 4.39
N ASN A 232 -19.86 0.78 4.10
CA ASN A 232 -20.54 -0.24 4.90
C ASN A 232 -20.02 -0.29 6.34
N ASN A 233 -18.71 -0.16 6.53
CA ASN A 233 -18.10 -0.12 7.86
C ASN A 233 -18.44 1.17 8.61
N LEU A 234 -18.51 2.31 7.92
CA LEU A 234 -18.94 3.58 8.48
C LEU A 234 -20.40 3.53 8.94
N ARG A 235 -21.29 2.90 8.14
CA ARG A 235 -22.68 2.67 8.56
C ARG A 235 -22.75 1.83 9.82
N ARG A 236 -22.02 0.74 9.85
CA ARG A 236 -22.03 -0.22 10.97
C ARG A 236 -21.47 0.38 12.26
N LEU A 237 -20.36 1.10 12.19
CA LEU A 237 -19.62 1.57 13.36
C LEU A 237 -19.94 3.00 13.76
N PHE A 238 -20.22 3.88 12.80
CA PHE A 238 -20.40 5.30 13.02
C PHE A 238 -21.85 5.78 12.77
N GLY A 239 -22.75 4.88 12.37
CA GLY A 239 -24.15 5.21 12.16
C GLY A 239 -24.40 6.06 10.92
N LEU A 240 -23.55 5.95 9.89
CA LEU A 240 -23.78 6.63 8.62
C LEU A 240 -25.09 6.13 8.01
N ASP A 241 -25.90 7.02 7.48
CA ASP A 241 -27.21 6.68 6.91
C ASP A 241 -27.09 5.73 5.70
N GLN A 242 -28.14 4.91 5.48
CA GLN A 242 -28.19 3.93 4.38
C GLN A 242 -28.07 4.58 2.99
N GLY A 243 -28.57 5.80 2.82
CA GLY A 243 -28.50 6.54 1.57
C GLY A 243 -27.32 7.52 1.47
N ALA A 244 -26.44 7.56 2.48
CA ALA A 244 -25.31 8.46 2.50
C ALA A 244 -24.32 8.09 1.38
N GLY A 245 -24.02 9.07 0.52
CA GLY A 245 -23.06 8.98 -0.57
C GLY A 245 -21.70 9.58 -0.19
N TYR A 246 -20.95 9.91 -1.22
CA TYR A 246 -19.60 10.47 -1.12
C TYR A 246 -19.51 11.68 -0.17
N ASP A 247 -20.39 12.67 -0.32
CA ASP A 247 -20.33 13.92 0.44
C ASP A 247 -20.45 13.68 1.95
N ALA A 248 -21.36 12.79 2.36
CA ALA A 248 -21.52 12.45 3.77
C ALA A 248 -20.29 11.72 4.35
N VAL A 249 -19.59 10.92 3.56
CA VAL A 249 -18.32 10.32 3.95
C VAL A 249 -17.22 11.37 4.05
N ALA A 250 -17.16 12.30 3.10
CA ALA A 250 -16.19 13.38 3.08
C ALA A 250 -16.37 14.30 4.31
N ASP A 251 -17.61 14.67 4.65
CA ASP A 251 -17.93 15.47 5.83
C ASP A 251 -17.49 14.77 7.12
N LEU A 252 -17.76 13.47 7.23
CA LEU A 252 -17.32 12.68 8.39
C LEU A 252 -15.79 12.59 8.46
N ALA A 253 -15.12 12.42 7.32
CA ALA A 253 -13.67 12.34 7.23
C ALA A 253 -12.97 13.65 7.63
N GLN A 254 -13.63 14.80 7.48
CA GLN A 254 -13.09 16.09 7.94
C GLN A 254 -12.83 16.10 9.46
N ALA A 255 -13.68 15.43 10.25
CA ALA A 255 -13.48 15.31 11.69
C ALA A 255 -12.21 14.50 12.05
N TRP A 256 -11.67 13.73 11.12
CA TRP A 256 -10.50 12.87 11.31
C TRP A 256 -9.24 13.43 10.65
N TRP A 257 -9.31 14.64 10.11
CA TRP A 257 -8.13 15.23 9.46
C TRP A 257 -6.99 15.43 10.47
N PRO A 258 -5.72 15.09 10.14
CA PRO A 258 -5.22 14.56 8.87
C PRO A 258 -5.11 13.02 8.81
N TYR A 259 -5.94 12.28 9.53
CA TYR A 259 -5.81 10.81 9.72
C TYR A 259 -6.94 9.99 9.07
N GLY A 260 -7.69 10.57 8.12
CA GLY A 260 -8.79 9.87 7.44
C GLY A 260 -8.40 8.51 6.86
N GLY A 261 -7.23 8.41 6.24
CA GLY A 261 -6.69 7.17 5.70
C GLY A 261 -6.31 6.13 6.77
N LEU A 262 -5.87 6.57 7.97
CA LEU A 262 -5.65 5.65 9.08
C LEU A 262 -6.98 5.07 9.55
N VAL A 263 -8.02 5.91 9.65
CA VAL A 263 -9.37 5.44 9.98
C VAL A 263 -9.84 4.43 8.93
N TYR A 264 -9.66 4.72 7.64
CA TYR A 264 -9.98 3.79 6.56
C TYR A 264 -9.33 2.40 6.75
N PHE A 265 -8.04 2.34 7.07
CA PHE A 265 -7.36 1.07 7.32
C PHE A 265 -7.84 0.36 8.58
N HIS A 266 -8.14 1.08 9.65
CA HIS A 266 -8.71 0.49 10.86
C HIS A 266 -10.09 -0.12 10.59
N LEU A 267 -10.92 0.54 9.77
CA LEU A 267 -12.21 0.01 9.33
C LEU A 267 -12.05 -1.27 8.48
N LEU A 268 -11.08 -1.27 7.56
CA LEU A 268 -10.76 -2.43 6.74
C LEU A 268 -10.31 -3.62 7.59
N LEU A 269 -9.37 -3.39 8.51
CA LEU A 269 -8.87 -4.44 9.41
C LEU A 269 -9.96 -4.99 10.31
N ASP A 270 -10.87 -4.14 10.81
CA ASP A 270 -12.00 -4.59 11.62
C ASP A 270 -12.96 -5.48 10.84
N ALA A 271 -13.22 -5.15 9.57
CA ALA A 271 -14.03 -5.98 8.69
C ALA A 271 -13.36 -7.34 8.40
N LEU A 272 -12.07 -7.34 8.06
CA LEU A 272 -11.30 -8.56 7.79
C LEU A 272 -11.20 -9.46 9.03
N ALA A 273 -10.96 -8.87 10.20
CA ALA A 273 -10.91 -9.61 11.45
C ALA A 273 -12.28 -10.20 11.85
N THR A 274 -13.36 -9.49 11.55
CA THR A 274 -14.74 -9.96 11.80
C THR A 274 -15.11 -11.10 10.84
N ALA A 275 -14.62 -11.05 9.60
CA ALA A 275 -14.79 -12.12 8.61
C ALA A 275 -13.90 -13.35 8.88
N GLY A 276 -12.92 -13.25 9.79
CA GLY A 276 -11.97 -14.32 10.08
C GLY A 276 -10.77 -14.38 9.12
N ASP A 277 -10.64 -13.39 8.23
CA ASP A 277 -9.55 -13.32 7.24
C ASP A 277 -8.21 -12.87 7.83
N VAL A 278 -8.23 -12.29 9.03
CA VAL A 278 -7.03 -11.82 9.75
C VAL A 278 -7.05 -12.36 11.17
N ILE A 279 -5.99 -13.06 11.55
CA ILE A 279 -5.76 -13.45 12.96
C ILE A 279 -5.02 -12.30 13.65
N ILE A 280 -5.69 -11.64 14.58
CA ILE A 280 -5.05 -10.64 15.44
C ILE A 280 -4.36 -11.41 16.56
N ALA A 281 -3.04 -11.50 16.50
CA ALA A 281 -2.28 -11.92 17.68
C ALA A 281 -2.54 -10.88 18.78
N ALA A 282 -3.13 -11.31 19.90
CA ALA A 282 -3.31 -10.45 21.06
C ALA A 282 -1.92 -10.05 21.56
N PHE A 283 -1.50 -8.84 21.24
CA PHE A 283 -0.38 -8.23 21.93
C PHE A 283 -0.85 -7.93 23.35
N ALA A 284 -0.27 -8.63 24.32
CA ALA A 284 -0.44 -8.29 25.72
C ALA A 284 -0.13 -6.80 25.87
N ALA A 285 -1.06 -6.07 26.48
CA ALA A 285 -0.94 -4.64 26.72
C ALA A 285 0.35 -4.37 27.52
N ALA A 286 1.40 -4.01 26.79
CA ALA A 286 2.54 -3.33 27.40
C ALA A 286 2.09 -1.89 27.64
N GLU A 287 2.20 -1.45 28.88
CA GLU A 287 1.94 -0.08 29.32
C GLU A 287 2.57 0.91 28.36
N SER A 288 1.82 1.94 28.00
CA SER A 288 2.13 2.96 27.00
C SER A 288 3.54 3.53 27.16
N PRO A 289 4.49 3.33 26.23
CA PRO A 289 5.73 4.06 26.27
C PRO A 289 5.58 5.37 25.49
N SER A 290 6.07 6.44 26.07
CA SER A 290 6.30 7.74 25.45
C SER A 290 7.13 7.58 24.18
N VAL A 291 6.62 8.12 23.06
CA VAL A 291 7.21 7.98 21.73
C VAL A 291 8.40 8.95 21.61
N ALA A 292 9.60 8.39 21.61
CA ALA A 292 10.77 9.03 20.98
C ALA A 292 11.24 8.10 19.85
N SER A 293 11.11 8.56 18.60
CA SER A 293 11.57 7.82 17.43
C SER A 293 13.06 8.13 17.19
N GLU A 294 13.94 7.26 17.62
CA GLU A 294 15.31 7.21 17.10
C GLU A 294 15.41 6.07 16.06
N VAL A 295 15.67 6.46 14.82
CA VAL A 295 15.98 5.52 13.73
C VAL A 295 17.46 5.16 13.85
N ALA A 296 17.79 4.10 14.58
CA ALA A 296 19.14 3.54 14.58
C ALA A 296 19.36 2.75 13.27
N GLY A 297 20.06 3.36 12.33
CA GLY A 297 20.35 2.76 11.03
C GLY A 297 21.51 1.77 11.07
N GLY A 298 21.21 0.47 11.02
CA GLY A 298 22.18 -0.57 10.72
C GLY A 298 21.66 -1.49 9.62
N VAL A 299 22.15 -1.34 8.39
CA VAL A 299 21.89 -2.26 7.27
C VAL A 299 22.98 -3.33 7.28
N ARG A 300 22.62 -4.60 7.49
CA ARG A 300 23.55 -5.72 7.27
C ARG A 300 23.57 -6.10 5.79
N ARG A 301 24.76 -6.16 5.22
CA ARG A 301 25.04 -6.59 3.85
C ARG A 301 25.52 -8.02 3.90
N THR A 302 24.80 -8.94 3.26
CA THR A 302 25.26 -10.32 3.07
C THR A 302 25.53 -10.55 1.60
N ALA A 303 26.75 -10.98 1.27
CA ALA A 303 27.10 -11.51 -0.05
C ALA A 303 26.78 -13.02 -0.05
N SER A 304 26.17 -13.48 -1.12
CA SER A 304 26.00 -14.91 -1.45
C SER A 304 26.93 -15.29 -2.58
#